data_516704d83dae9141a228199bd9b93d8c
#
_entry.id   516704d83dae9141a228199bd9b93d8c
#
_cell.length_a   1.000
_cell.length_b   1.000
_cell.length_c   1.000
_cell.angle_alpha   90.00
_cell.angle_beta   90.00
_cell.angle_gamma   90.00
#
_symmetry.space_group_name_H-M   'P 1'
#
loop_
_entity.id
_entity.type
_entity.pdbx_description
1 polymer ?
#
loop_
_entity_poly.entity_id
_entity_poly.type
_entity_poly.pdbx_seq_one_letter_code
_entity_poly.pdbx_strand_id
1 'polypeptide(L)'
;MDDRERGLAFLFAITLPPVMVWFLVAKFTYGIDPSTAKYLIPYLVKNTFSLWPLWSALIAGWFIGVGGLIAFIIYDKSRVFKGERFKKIYRGTELVRARTLADKTRERGVNQLTVANIPIPTYAENLHFSIAGTTGTGKTTIFNELLFKSIIRGGKNIALDPNGGFLKNFYRPGDVILNAYDKRTEGWVFFNEIRRSYDYERLVNSIVQESPDMATEEWFGYGRLIFSEVSKKLHSLYSTVTMEEVIHWACNVDQKKLKEFLMGTPAEAIFSGSEKAVGSARFVLSKNLAPHLKMPEGNFSLRDWLDDGKPGTLFITWQEEMKRSLNPLISCWLDSIFSIVLGMGEKESRINVFIDELESLQFLPNLNDALTKGRKSGLCVYAGYQTYSGSDAQWNENSR
;
A
#
# COMPACT_ATOMS: atom_id res chain seq x y z
N MET A 1 -12.71 33.08 10.41
CA MET A 1 -13.27 33.83 11.55
C MET A 1 -12.71 33.25 12.82
N ASP A 2 -12.04 34.07 13.62
CA ASP A 2 -11.54 33.74 14.95
C ASP A 2 -12.73 33.56 15.90
N ASP A 3 -12.57 32.78 16.99
CA ASP A 3 -13.66 32.52 17.96
C ASP A 3 -14.23 33.80 18.58
N ARG A 4 -13.42 34.85 18.66
CA ARG A 4 -13.83 36.20 19.09
C ARG A 4 -14.79 36.89 18.08
N GLU A 5 -14.48 36.74 16.80
CA GLU A 5 -15.33 37.29 15.70
C GLU A 5 -16.67 36.53 15.62
N ARG A 6 -16.65 35.21 15.86
CA ARG A 6 -17.88 34.40 15.92
C ARG A 6 -18.79 34.81 17.07
N GLY A 7 -18.20 35.05 18.24
CA GLY A 7 -18.94 35.52 19.42
C GLY A 7 -19.58 36.89 19.21
N LEU A 8 -18.88 37.83 18.59
CA LEU A 8 -19.40 39.15 18.24
C LEU A 8 -20.51 39.06 17.18
N ALA A 9 -20.34 38.28 16.12
CA ALA A 9 -21.36 38.07 15.10
C ALA A 9 -22.67 37.46 15.68
N PHE A 10 -22.54 36.54 16.63
CA PHE A 10 -23.65 35.93 17.34
C PHE A 10 -24.40 36.96 18.18
N LEU A 11 -23.71 37.80 18.95
CA LEU A 11 -24.29 38.89 19.75
C LEU A 11 -25.00 39.90 18.87
N PHE A 12 -24.40 40.31 17.75
CA PHE A 12 -25.03 41.23 16.78
C PHE A 12 -26.32 40.63 16.15
N ALA A 13 -26.28 39.34 15.78
CA ALA A 13 -27.45 38.68 15.17
C ALA A 13 -28.66 38.55 16.12
N ILE A 14 -28.42 38.46 17.42
CA ILE A 14 -29.49 38.35 18.43
C ILE A 14 -30.03 39.72 18.87
N THR A 15 -29.17 40.76 18.93
CA THR A 15 -29.56 42.04 19.53
C THR A 15 -30.01 43.09 18.49
N LEU A 16 -29.35 43.14 17.31
CA LEU A 16 -29.60 44.19 16.33
C LEU A 16 -30.98 44.08 15.63
N PRO A 17 -31.39 42.90 15.10
CA PRO A 17 -32.66 42.76 14.40
C PRO A 17 -33.91 43.09 15.27
N PRO A 18 -34.02 42.63 16.53
CA PRO A 18 -35.12 42.98 17.40
C PRO A 18 -35.25 44.51 17.60
N VAL A 19 -34.10 45.17 17.85
CA VAL A 19 -34.10 46.62 18.05
C VAL A 19 -34.47 47.36 16.76
N MET A 20 -33.97 46.93 15.61
CA MET A 20 -34.33 47.55 14.31
C MET A 20 -35.83 47.38 13.97
N VAL A 21 -36.35 46.15 14.13
CA VAL A 21 -37.78 45.89 13.85
C VAL A 21 -38.65 46.65 14.84
N TRP A 22 -38.30 46.71 16.10
CA TRP A 22 -38.99 47.50 17.11
C TRP A 22 -39.02 48.99 16.70
N PHE A 23 -37.87 49.55 16.33
CA PHE A 23 -37.76 50.96 15.94
C PHE A 23 -38.60 51.26 14.68
N LEU A 24 -38.60 50.38 13.68
CA LEU A 24 -39.38 50.52 12.46
C LEU A 24 -40.88 50.51 12.80
N VAL A 25 -41.36 49.57 13.58
CA VAL A 25 -42.77 49.49 14.01
C VAL A 25 -43.15 50.70 14.86
N ALA A 26 -42.30 51.09 15.81
CA ALA A 26 -42.54 52.32 16.59
C ALA A 26 -42.65 53.58 15.73
N LYS A 27 -41.75 53.70 14.72
CA LYS A 27 -41.80 54.85 13.79
C LYS A 27 -43.09 54.87 12.96
N PHE A 28 -43.47 53.78 12.38
CA PHE A 28 -44.61 53.74 11.45
C PHE A 28 -45.96 53.71 12.19
N THR A 29 -46.03 53.10 13.40
CA THR A 29 -47.33 52.99 14.14
C THR A 29 -47.61 54.22 14.99
N TYR A 30 -46.56 54.86 15.56
CA TYR A 30 -46.72 55.97 16.50
C TYR A 30 -46.21 57.32 15.94
N GLY A 31 -45.78 57.37 14.68
CA GLY A 31 -45.43 58.61 13.98
C GLY A 31 -44.24 59.35 14.61
N ILE A 32 -43.12 58.68 14.84
CA ILE A 32 -41.95 59.31 15.46
C ILE A 32 -41.29 60.24 14.46
N ASP A 33 -41.46 61.52 14.69
CA ASP A 33 -40.76 62.60 13.98
C ASP A 33 -39.57 63.14 14.77
N PRO A 34 -38.56 63.78 14.14
CA PRO A 34 -37.41 64.33 14.84
C PRO A 34 -37.76 65.29 15.97
N SER A 35 -38.87 66.00 15.88
CA SER A 35 -39.37 66.92 16.91
C SER A 35 -39.96 66.20 18.13
N THR A 36 -40.61 65.04 17.96
CA THR A 36 -41.28 64.29 19.00
C THR A 36 -40.43 63.15 19.57
N ALA A 37 -39.41 62.76 18.84
CA ALA A 37 -38.56 61.63 19.18
C ALA A 37 -37.99 61.68 20.61
N LYS A 38 -37.58 62.86 21.07
CA LYS A 38 -36.96 63.06 22.39
C LYS A 38 -37.87 62.67 23.56
N TYR A 39 -39.18 62.79 23.42
CA TYR A 39 -40.14 62.45 24.46
C TYR A 39 -40.85 61.12 24.19
N LEU A 40 -41.08 60.79 22.93
CA LEU A 40 -41.85 59.63 22.52
C LEU A 40 -41.05 58.31 22.63
N ILE A 41 -39.77 58.34 22.26
CA ILE A 41 -38.91 57.13 22.35
C ILE A 41 -38.77 56.63 23.78
N PRO A 42 -38.43 57.45 24.80
CA PRO A 42 -38.38 56.97 26.20
C PRO A 42 -39.70 56.42 26.72
N TYR A 43 -40.81 57.06 26.32
CA TYR A 43 -42.16 56.59 26.66
C TYR A 43 -42.47 55.23 26.06
N LEU A 44 -42.24 55.02 24.77
CA LEU A 44 -42.44 53.77 24.03
C LEU A 44 -41.52 52.65 24.57
N VAL A 45 -40.26 52.96 24.87
CA VAL A 45 -39.34 52.01 25.49
C VAL A 45 -39.84 51.55 26.84
N LYS A 46 -40.31 52.48 27.72
CA LYS A 46 -40.82 52.14 29.05
C LYS A 46 -42.10 51.29 28.97
N ASN A 47 -42.95 51.54 27.95
CA ASN A 47 -44.24 50.85 27.78
C ASN A 47 -44.21 49.74 26.71
N THR A 48 -43.05 49.30 26.25
CA THR A 48 -42.90 48.30 25.17
C THR A 48 -43.73 47.06 25.42
N PHE A 49 -43.71 46.52 26.62
CA PHE A 49 -44.43 45.29 26.97
C PHE A 49 -45.94 45.48 27.18
N SER A 50 -46.38 46.72 27.36
CA SER A 50 -47.83 47.05 27.43
C SER A 50 -48.47 47.31 26.07
N LEU A 51 -47.66 47.56 25.06
CA LEU A 51 -48.07 47.88 23.71
C LEU A 51 -47.83 46.68 22.77
N TRP A 52 -48.89 45.96 22.43
CA TRP A 52 -48.76 44.71 21.66
C TRP A 52 -47.98 44.84 20.33
N PRO A 53 -48.06 45.95 19.55
CA PRO A 53 -47.26 46.08 18.32
C PRO A 53 -45.74 46.11 18.61
N LEU A 54 -45.31 46.67 19.73
CA LEU A 54 -43.88 46.83 20.06
C LEU A 54 -43.26 45.54 20.59
N TRP A 55 -43.94 44.83 21.50
CA TRP A 55 -43.38 43.55 21.97
C TRP A 55 -43.43 42.46 20.90
N SER A 56 -44.49 42.44 20.05
CA SER A 56 -44.54 41.53 18.90
C SER A 56 -43.43 41.81 17.87
N ALA A 57 -43.10 43.10 17.68
CA ALA A 57 -41.98 43.52 16.85
C ALA A 57 -40.62 43.00 17.36
N LEU A 58 -40.39 43.02 18.70
CA LEU A 58 -39.21 42.43 19.31
C LEU A 58 -39.11 40.94 19.05
N ILE A 59 -40.23 40.20 19.20
CA ILE A 59 -40.25 38.75 18.93
C ILE A 59 -40.02 38.49 17.46
N ALA A 60 -40.66 39.20 16.55
CA ALA A 60 -40.45 39.05 15.11
C ALA A 60 -38.97 39.32 14.69
N GLY A 61 -38.40 40.39 15.26
CA GLY A 61 -36.99 40.72 15.03
C GLY A 61 -36.03 39.61 15.56
N TRP A 62 -36.38 38.99 16.70
CA TRP A 62 -35.63 37.90 17.25
C TRP A 62 -35.67 36.64 16.35
N PHE A 63 -36.85 36.31 15.80
CA PHE A 63 -36.98 35.22 14.83
C PHE A 63 -36.18 35.49 13.53
N ILE A 64 -36.19 36.75 13.06
CA ILE A 64 -35.38 37.15 11.89
C ILE A 64 -33.87 37.00 12.18
N GLY A 65 -33.41 37.44 13.35
CA GLY A 65 -32.01 37.33 13.74
C GLY A 65 -31.53 35.88 13.89
N VAL A 66 -32.30 35.07 14.61
CA VAL A 66 -31.99 33.65 14.82
C VAL A 66 -32.11 32.86 13.52
N GLY A 67 -33.16 33.13 12.71
CA GLY A 67 -33.31 32.50 11.40
C GLY A 67 -32.17 32.84 10.45
N GLY A 68 -31.73 34.09 10.41
CA GLY A 68 -30.57 34.54 9.66
C GLY A 68 -29.24 33.87 10.10
N LEU A 69 -29.08 33.73 11.43
CA LEU A 69 -27.92 33.04 12.00
C LEU A 69 -27.90 31.55 11.61
N ILE A 70 -29.03 30.88 11.71
CA ILE A 70 -29.18 29.45 11.33
C ILE A 70 -28.89 29.30 9.82
N ALA A 71 -29.47 30.18 8.99
CA ALA A 71 -29.22 30.18 7.55
C ALA A 71 -27.75 30.41 7.23
N PHE A 72 -27.09 31.32 7.96
CA PHE A 72 -25.65 31.57 7.82
C PHE A 72 -24.80 30.35 8.21
N ILE A 73 -25.13 29.69 9.33
CA ILE A 73 -24.42 28.46 9.77
C ILE A 73 -24.62 27.33 8.78
N ILE A 74 -25.83 27.14 8.24
CA ILE A 74 -26.11 26.14 7.21
C ILE A 74 -25.31 26.46 5.93
N TYR A 75 -25.28 27.72 5.52
CA TYR A 75 -24.54 28.19 4.37
C TYR A 75 -23.01 28.03 4.55
N ASP A 76 -22.48 28.37 5.72
CA ASP A 76 -21.05 28.21 6.04
C ASP A 76 -20.66 26.73 6.12
N LYS A 77 -21.49 25.88 6.76
CA LYS A 77 -21.28 24.42 6.78
C LYS A 77 -21.38 23.76 5.40
N SER A 78 -22.13 24.34 4.46
CA SER A 78 -22.20 23.85 3.08
C SER A 78 -20.94 24.15 2.27
N ARG A 79 -20.06 25.03 2.78
CA ARG A 79 -18.76 25.38 2.20
C ARG A 79 -17.64 24.60 2.88
N VAL A 80 -17.58 23.29 2.65
CA VAL A 80 -16.54 22.41 3.23
C VAL A 80 -15.13 22.73 2.71
N PHE A 81 -15.03 23.49 1.61
CA PHE A 81 -13.76 23.96 1.04
C PHE A 81 -13.82 25.44 0.67
N LYS A 82 -12.95 26.25 1.28
CA LYS A 82 -12.69 27.65 0.88
C LYS A 82 -11.79 27.68 -0.37
N GLY A 83 -12.21 27.02 -1.46
CA GLY A 83 -11.56 27.11 -2.76
C GLY A 83 -12.35 27.99 -3.71
N GLU A 84 -11.74 28.45 -4.79
CA GLU A 84 -12.40 29.18 -5.85
C GLU A 84 -13.65 28.41 -6.33
N ARG A 85 -14.75 29.13 -6.53
CA ARG A 85 -16.00 28.53 -7.03
C ARG A 85 -15.83 28.23 -8.52
N PHE A 86 -15.54 26.98 -8.86
CA PHE A 86 -15.64 26.55 -10.24
C PHE A 86 -17.10 26.51 -10.68
N LYS A 87 -17.46 27.24 -11.71
CA LYS A 87 -18.80 27.19 -12.32
C LYS A 87 -19.08 25.82 -12.96
N LYS A 88 -18.04 25.12 -13.40
CA LYS A 88 -18.13 23.80 -14.02
C LYS A 88 -16.76 23.10 -13.92
N ILE A 89 -16.76 21.86 -13.44
CA ILE A 89 -15.57 20.99 -13.43
C ILE A 89 -15.57 20.23 -14.74
N TYR A 90 -14.60 20.53 -15.62
CA TYR A 90 -14.43 19.82 -16.90
C TYR A 90 -13.54 18.59 -16.77
N ARG A 91 -12.56 18.61 -15.87
CA ARG A 91 -11.63 17.53 -15.55
C ARG A 91 -11.12 17.71 -14.11
N GLY A 92 -10.81 16.60 -13.45
CA GLY A 92 -10.20 16.59 -12.13
C GLY A 92 -10.93 15.68 -11.14
N THR A 93 -10.35 15.53 -9.95
CA THR A 93 -10.91 14.74 -8.85
C THR A 93 -11.96 15.58 -8.12
N GLU A 94 -13.16 15.04 -7.97
CA GLU A 94 -14.24 15.64 -7.19
C GLU A 94 -14.27 14.99 -5.79
N LEU A 95 -14.30 15.81 -4.75
CA LEU A 95 -14.53 15.34 -3.39
C LEU A 95 -16.02 15.15 -3.16
N VAL A 96 -16.44 13.94 -2.93
CA VAL A 96 -17.81 13.55 -2.66
C VAL A 96 -17.94 12.90 -1.28
N ARG A 97 -19.16 12.86 -0.74
CA ARG A 97 -19.43 12.12 0.51
C ARG A 97 -19.20 10.62 0.29
N ALA A 98 -18.70 9.92 1.33
CA ALA A 98 -18.41 8.48 1.29
C ALA A 98 -19.59 7.65 0.75
N ARG A 99 -20.83 7.96 1.19
CA ARG A 99 -22.05 7.27 0.72
C ARG A 99 -22.26 7.46 -0.79
N THR A 100 -22.10 8.69 -1.28
CA THR A 100 -22.23 8.99 -2.71
C THR A 100 -21.16 8.28 -3.54
N LEU A 101 -19.93 8.20 -3.01
CA LEU A 101 -18.86 7.44 -3.66
C LEU A 101 -19.19 5.95 -3.69
N ALA A 102 -19.60 5.38 -2.56
CA ALA A 102 -19.99 3.97 -2.49
C ALA A 102 -21.12 3.61 -3.46
N ASP A 103 -22.12 4.49 -3.61
CA ASP A 103 -23.22 4.27 -4.57
C ASP A 103 -22.73 4.35 -6.03
N LYS A 104 -21.80 5.25 -6.35
CA LYS A 104 -21.21 5.41 -7.69
C LYS A 104 -20.27 4.27 -8.09
N THR A 105 -19.57 3.67 -7.10
CA THR A 105 -18.53 2.65 -7.34
C THR A 105 -19.06 1.22 -7.19
N ARG A 106 -20.29 1.05 -6.69
CA ARG A 106 -20.89 -0.27 -6.49
C ARG A 106 -21.31 -0.91 -7.81
N GLU A 107 -20.80 -2.11 -8.06
CA GLU A 107 -21.17 -2.97 -9.18
C GLU A 107 -22.18 -4.03 -8.71
N ARG A 108 -23.28 -4.19 -9.45
CA ARG A 108 -24.35 -5.12 -9.06
C ARG A 108 -23.93 -6.57 -9.28
N GLY A 109 -24.14 -7.41 -8.27
CA GLY A 109 -23.85 -8.85 -8.35
C GLY A 109 -22.37 -9.22 -8.27
N VAL A 110 -21.48 -8.27 -7.94
CA VAL A 110 -20.03 -8.49 -7.83
C VAL A 110 -19.57 -8.29 -6.40
N ASN A 111 -18.80 -9.24 -5.89
CA ASN A 111 -18.12 -9.11 -4.60
C ASN A 111 -16.85 -8.25 -4.77
N GLN A 112 -16.99 -6.95 -4.66
CA GLN A 112 -15.88 -6.00 -4.80
C GLN A 112 -15.00 -5.97 -3.54
N LEU A 113 -13.72 -5.66 -3.72
CA LEU A 113 -12.85 -5.23 -2.63
C LEU A 113 -13.34 -3.87 -2.10
N THR A 114 -13.10 -3.60 -0.82
CA THR A 114 -13.54 -2.35 -0.18
C THR A 114 -12.42 -1.70 0.61
N VAL A 115 -12.48 -0.37 0.73
CA VAL A 115 -11.69 0.42 1.67
C VAL A 115 -12.67 1.24 2.50
N ALA A 116 -12.69 1.05 3.81
CA ALA A 116 -13.67 1.66 4.73
C ALA A 116 -15.13 1.41 4.27
N ASN A 117 -15.43 0.19 3.81
CA ASN A 117 -16.70 -0.24 3.22
C ASN A 117 -17.09 0.48 1.91
N ILE A 118 -16.21 1.24 1.29
CA ILE A 118 -16.42 1.85 -0.04
C ILE A 118 -15.90 0.86 -1.09
N PRO A 119 -16.76 0.39 -2.03
CA PRO A 119 -16.36 -0.56 -3.03
C PRO A 119 -15.31 0.01 -4.01
N ILE A 120 -14.32 -0.79 -4.33
CA ILE A 120 -13.35 -0.51 -5.39
C ILE A 120 -13.92 -1.07 -6.69
N PRO A 121 -14.04 -0.28 -7.77
CA PRO A 121 -14.44 -0.80 -9.07
C PRO A 121 -13.48 -1.90 -9.55
N THR A 122 -14.01 -2.99 -10.08
CA THR A 122 -13.20 -4.16 -10.48
C THR A 122 -12.15 -3.82 -11.52
N TYR A 123 -12.43 -2.87 -12.42
CA TYR A 123 -11.47 -2.40 -13.42
C TYR A 123 -10.29 -1.64 -12.80
N ALA A 124 -10.45 -1.12 -11.58
CA ALA A 124 -9.41 -0.34 -10.90
C ALA A 124 -8.47 -1.21 -10.04
N GLU A 125 -8.83 -2.46 -9.75
CA GLU A 125 -8.04 -3.33 -8.87
C GLU A 125 -6.62 -3.58 -9.39
N ASN A 126 -6.47 -3.76 -10.70
CA ASN A 126 -5.17 -3.98 -11.35
C ASN A 126 -4.43 -2.68 -11.74
N LEU A 127 -4.86 -1.54 -11.23
CA LEU A 127 -4.10 -0.27 -11.32
C LEU A 127 -3.09 -0.12 -10.18
N HIS A 128 -3.00 -1.14 -9.31
CA HIS A 128 -2.20 -1.17 -8.09
C HIS A 128 -2.60 -0.09 -7.08
N PHE A 129 -2.23 -0.28 -5.83
CA PHE A 129 -2.58 0.64 -4.74
C PHE A 129 -1.37 0.96 -3.89
N SER A 130 -1.11 2.25 -3.70
CA SER A 130 -0.15 2.77 -2.75
C SER A 130 -0.88 3.29 -1.52
N ILE A 131 -0.55 2.75 -0.35
CA ILE A 131 -1.18 3.06 0.93
C ILE A 131 -0.12 3.67 1.85
N ALA A 132 -0.07 5.00 1.88
CA ALA A 132 0.90 5.75 2.69
C ALA A 132 0.31 6.19 4.03
N GLY A 133 1.09 6.10 5.08
CA GLY A 133 0.69 6.57 6.42
C GLY A 133 1.65 6.13 7.50
N THR A 134 1.82 6.94 8.54
CA THR A 134 2.64 6.63 9.70
C THR A 134 2.01 5.53 10.57
N THR A 135 2.74 5.07 11.58
CA THR A 135 2.23 4.08 12.54
C THR A 135 0.94 4.58 13.22
N GLY A 136 -0.07 3.71 13.35
CA GLY A 136 -1.35 4.04 13.99
C GLY A 136 -2.38 4.75 13.11
N THR A 137 -2.09 5.04 11.84
CA THR A 137 -3.02 5.71 10.91
C THR A 137 -4.07 4.78 10.28
N GLY A 138 -4.03 3.48 10.59
CA GLY A 138 -4.99 2.50 10.10
C GLY A 138 -4.59 1.77 8.81
N LYS A 139 -3.33 1.85 8.36
CA LYS A 139 -2.84 1.09 7.19
C LYS A 139 -3.19 -0.39 7.28
N THR A 140 -2.76 -1.05 8.35
CA THR A 140 -3.01 -2.49 8.56
C THR A 140 -4.50 -2.82 8.58
N THR A 141 -5.36 -1.90 9.04
CA THR A 141 -6.83 -2.07 8.98
C THR A 141 -7.33 -2.12 7.53
N ILE A 142 -6.78 -1.26 6.66
CA ILE A 142 -7.10 -1.28 5.22
C ILE A 142 -6.63 -2.59 4.59
N PHE A 143 -5.40 -3.03 4.87
CA PHE A 143 -4.88 -4.31 4.37
C PHE A 143 -5.71 -5.50 4.84
N ASN A 144 -6.11 -5.53 6.12
CA ASN A 144 -7.00 -6.56 6.66
C ASN A 144 -8.35 -6.59 5.93
N GLU A 145 -8.96 -5.43 5.66
CA GLU A 145 -10.22 -5.35 4.93
C GLU A 145 -10.07 -5.87 3.49
N LEU A 146 -9.04 -5.42 2.77
CA LEU A 146 -8.76 -5.84 1.39
C LEU A 146 -8.48 -7.34 1.29
N LEU A 147 -7.60 -7.88 2.14
CA LEU A 147 -7.28 -9.31 2.17
C LEU A 147 -8.51 -10.15 2.53
N PHE A 148 -9.26 -9.76 3.55
CA PHE A 148 -10.49 -10.45 3.95
C PHE A 148 -11.51 -10.53 2.80
N LYS A 149 -11.76 -9.41 2.12
CA LYS A 149 -12.68 -9.36 0.97
C LYS A 149 -12.17 -10.20 -0.20
N SER A 150 -10.87 -10.19 -0.47
CA SER A 150 -10.28 -11.04 -1.49
C SER A 150 -10.42 -12.53 -1.15
N ILE A 151 -10.20 -12.92 0.08
CA ILE A 151 -10.37 -14.29 0.55
C ILE A 151 -11.82 -14.76 0.38
N ILE A 152 -12.81 -13.95 0.79
CA ILE A 152 -14.24 -14.31 0.68
C ILE A 152 -14.67 -14.52 -0.77
N ARG A 153 -14.15 -13.72 -1.69
CA ARG A 153 -14.49 -13.87 -3.12
C ARG A 153 -13.70 -15.00 -3.82
N GLY A 154 -12.85 -15.74 -3.10
CA GLY A 154 -12.04 -16.84 -3.66
C GLY A 154 -10.83 -16.34 -4.46
N GLY A 155 -10.22 -15.24 -4.05
CA GLY A 155 -9.02 -14.69 -4.69
C GLY A 155 -7.76 -15.53 -4.46
N LYS A 156 -6.78 -15.39 -5.36
CA LYS A 156 -5.40 -15.86 -5.20
C LYS A 156 -4.61 -14.74 -4.55
N ASN A 157 -4.10 -14.97 -3.34
CA ASN A 157 -3.50 -13.93 -2.52
C ASN A 157 -2.08 -14.28 -2.08
N ILE A 158 -1.19 -13.31 -2.13
CA ILE A 158 0.14 -13.36 -1.53
C ILE A 158 0.18 -12.28 -0.46
N ALA A 159 0.43 -12.64 0.78
CA ALA A 159 0.50 -11.71 1.91
C ALA A 159 1.91 -11.74 2.52
N LEU A 160 2.60 -10.60 2.42
CA LEU A 160 3.82 -10.38 3.17
C LEU A 160 3.43 -9.90 4.57
N ASP A 161 3.78 -10.70 5.56
CA ASP A 161 3.23 -10.62 6.90
C ASP A 161 4.31 -10.54 7.98
N PRO A 162 4.90 -9.37 8.19
CA PRO A 162 5.80 -9.16 9.32
C PRO A 162 5.09 -9.49 10.63
N ASN A 163 5.73 -10.33 11.46
CA ASN A 163 5.22 -10.76 12.77
C ASN A 163 3.91 -11.58 12.75
N GLY A 164 3.43 -12.03 11.59
CA GLY A 164 2.33 -12.98 11.50
C GLY A 164 0.94 -12.43 11.79
N GLY A 165 0.71 -11.12 11.61
CA GLY A 165 -0.59 -10.48 11.87
C GLY A 165 -1.70 -10.95 10.93
N PHE A 166 -1.41 -11.05 9.65
CA PHE A 166 -2.36 -11.60 8.66
C PHE A 166 -2.55 -13.09 8.83
N LEU A 167 -1.48 -13.86 9.04
CA LEU A 167 -1.52 -15.29 9.26
C LEU A 167 -2.42 -15.64 10.45
N LYS A 168 -2.28 -14.94 11.57
CA LYS A 168 -3.08 -15.16 12.78
C LYS A 168 -4.58 -14.99 12.54
N ASN A 169 -4.96 -14.00 11.70
CA ASN A 169 -6.36 -13.62 11.52
C ASN A 169 -7.03 -14.34 10.35
N PHE A 170 -6.28 -14.74 9.33
CA PHE A 170 -6.86 -15.15 8.04
C PHE A 170 -6.42 -16.54 7.55
N TYR A 171 -5.50 -17.22 8.25
CA TYR A 171 -5.06 -18.55 7.85
C TYR A 171 -6.22 -19.55 7.85
N ARG A 172 -6.31 -20.33 6.79
CA ARG A 172 -7.28 -21.42 6.61
C ARG A 172 -6.55 -22.69 6.21
N PRO A 173 -7.06 -23.87 6.59
CA PRO A 173 -6.51 -25.14 6.10
C PRO A 173 -6.43 -25.16 4.56
N GLY A 174 -5.24 -25.45 4.04
CA GLY A 174 -4.95 -25.40 2.59
C GLY A 174 -4.25 -24.12 2.11
N ASP A 175 -4.16 -23.10 2.96
CA ASP A 175 -3.29 -21.96 2.68
C ASP A 175 -1.81 -22.34 2.91
N VAL A 176 -0.91 -21.68 2.19
CA VAL A 176 0.54 -21.95 2.18
C VAL A 176 1.28 -20.99 3.10
N ILE A 177 2.26 -21.48 3.82
CA ILE A 177 3.18 -20.67 4.63
C ILE A 177 4.60 -20.87 4.11
N LEU A 178 5.30 -19.76 3.85
CA LEU A 178 6.74 -19.71 3.59
C LEU A 178 7.43 -18.92 4.71
N ASN A 179 8.08 -19.65 5.59
CA ASN A 179 8.91 -19.10 6.67
C ASN A 179 9.91 -20.16 7.14
N ALA A 180 11.18 -19.90 6.97
CA ALA A 180 12.25 -20.86 7.31
C ALA A 180 12.27 -21.33 8.78
N TYR A 181 11.55 -20.65 9.67
CA TYR A 181 11.49 -20.97 11.12
C TYR A 181 10.10 -21.40 11.59
N ASP A 182 9.10 -21.48 10.71
CA ASP A 182 7.78 -22.00 11.05
C ASP A 182 7.71 -23.50 10.71
N LYS A 183 7.31 -24.34 11.66
CA LYS A 183 7.18 -25.79 11.45
C LYS A 183 6.11 -26.18 10.42
N ARG A 184 5.22 -25.25 10.08
CA ARG A 184 4.14 -25.45 9.10
C ARG A 184 4.55 -25.00 7.70
N THR A 185 5.79 -24.52 7.54
CA THR A 185 6.26 -24.03 6.24
C THR A 185 6.27 -25.16 5.22
N GLU A 186 5.88 -24.83 4.00
CA GLU A 186 6.12 -25.73 2.87
C GLU A 186 7.61 -25.77 2.54
N GLY A 187 8.09 -26.96 2.17
CA GLY A 187 9.48 -27.14 1.74
C GLY A 187 9.69 -26.58 0.34
N TRP A 188 10.60 -25.61 0.22
CA TRP A 188 10.91 -24.96 -1.04
C TRP A 188 12.42 -24.92 -1.31
N VAL A 189 12.78 -25.30 -2.53
CA VAL A 189 14.12 -25.12 -3.07
C VAL A 189 14.02 -24.41 -4.44
N PHE A 190 15.03 -23.61 -4.80
CA PHE A 190 14.96 -22.82 -6.03
C PHE A 190 14.86 -23.69 -7.29
N PHE A 191 15.33 -24.96 -7.23
CA PHE A 191 15.20 -25.92 -8.32
C PHE A 191 13.75 -26.25 -8.68
N ASN A 192 12.82 -26.10 -7.75
CA ASN A 192 11.40 -26.30 -7.99
C ASN A 192 10.80 -25.29 -8.99
N GLU A 193 11.49 -24.16 -9.19
CA GLU A 193 11.05 -23.11 -10.13
C GLU A 193 11.72 -23.22 -11.51
N ILE A 194 12.65 -24.16 -11.70
CA ILE A 194 13.36 -24.36 -12.94
C ILE A 194 12.51 -25.17 -13.91
N ARG A 195 12.14 -24.59 -15.05
CA ARG A 195 11.45 -25.25 -16.17
C ARG A 195 12.24 -25.13 -17.47
N ARG A 196 13.05 -24.10 -17.60
CA ARG A 196 13.81 -23.76 -18.80
C ARG A 196 15.21 -23.28 -18.42
N SER A 197 16.15 -23.33 -19.35
CA SER A 197 17.55 -22.96 -19.11
C SER A 197 17.72 -21.53 -18.58
N TYR A 198 16.91 -20.58 -19.05
CA TYR A 198 16.99 -19.19 -18.60
C TYR A 198 16.46 -18.95 -17.18
N ASP A 199 15.70 -19.91 -16.61
CA ASP A 199 15.20 -19.81 -15.23
C ASP A 199 16.35 -19.80 -14.22
N TYR A 200 17.50 -20.44 -14.53
CA TYR A 200 18.70 -20.39 -13.67
C TYR A 200 19.20 -18.95 -13.50
N GLU A 201 19.39 -18.24 -14.59
CA GLU A 201 19.90 -16.87 -14.55
C GLU A 201 18.94 -15.93 -13.84
N ARG A 202 17.64 -16.07 -14.13
CA ARG A 202 16.59 -15.30 -13.47
C ARG A 202 16.60 -15.50 -11.95
N LEU A 203 16.61 -16.74 -11.48
CA LEU A 203 16.57 -17.06 -10.05
C LEU A 203 17.89 -16.68 -9.35
N VAL A 204 19.01 -16.90 -10.01
CA VAL A 204 20.33 -16.50 -9.51
C VAL A 204 20.39 -14.98 -9.29
N ASN A 205 19.86 -14.19 -10.21
CA ASN A 205 19.78 -12.72 -10.06
C ASN A 205 18.83 -12.31 -8.94
N SER A 206 17.73 -13.04 -8.70
CA SER A 206 16.82 -12.77 -7.58
C SER A 206 17.45 -13.11 -6.23
N ILE A 207 18.33 -14.13 -6.15
CA ILE A 207 19.00 -14.55 -4.92
C ILE A 207 20.24 -13.69 -4.64
N VAL A 208 21.09 -13.49 -5.66
CA VAL A 208 22.30 -12.69 -5.59
C VAL A 208 22.10 -11.42 -6.41
N GLN A 209 21.43 -10.46 -5.79
CA GLN A 209 21.11 -9.18 -6.41
C GLN A 209 22.36 -8.37 -6.75
N GLU A 210 22.20 -7.32 -7.55
CA GLU A 210 23.29 -6.40 -7.85
C GLU A 210 23.82 -5.72 -6.58
N SER A 211 25.10 -5.41 -6.58
CA SER A 211 25.69 -4.68 -5.47
C SER A 211 25.21 -3.22 -5.47
N PRO A 212 24.89 -2.63 -4.31
CA PRO A 212 24.66 -1.20 -4.22
C PRO A 212 25.91 -0.36 -4.54
N ASP A 213 27.10 -0.97 -4.53
CA ASP A 213 28.36 -0.32 -4.82
C ASP A 213 28.99 -0.90 -6.10
N MET A 214 29.18 -0.05 -7.13
CA MET A 214 29.79 -0.43 -8.40
C MET A 214 31.18 -1.03 -8.25
N ALA A 215 31.94 -0.64 -7.22
CA ALA A 215 33.29 -1.18 -6.97
C ALA A 215 33.28 -2.65 -6.55
N THR A 216 32.19 -3.13 -6.01
CA THR A 216 32.04 -4.53 -5.55
C THR A 216 31.14 -5.36 -6.49
N GLU A 217 30.47 -4.75 -7.46
CA GLU A 217 29.57 -5.43 -8.40
C GLU A 217 30.27 -6.55 -9.20
N GLU A 218 31.52 -6.37 -9.53
CA GLU A 218 32.31 -7.41 -10.22
C GLU A 218 32.30 -8.74 -9.45
N TRP A 219 32.43 -8.70 -8.12
CA TRP A 219 32.43 -9.92 -7.29
C TRP A 219 31.04 -10.53 -7.14
N PHE A 220 30.01 -9.72 -7.13
CA PHE A 220 28.62 -10.20 -7.19
C PHE A 220 28.36 -10.88 -8.54
N GLY A 221 28.83 -10.30 -9.64
CA GLY A 221 28.76 -10.90 -10.98
C GLY A 221 29.45 -12.26 -11.06
N TYR A 222 30.69 -12.35 -10.55
CA TYR A 222 31.39 -13.64 -10.46
C TYR A 222 30.67 -14.63 -9.57
N GLY A 223 30.09 -14.18 -8.46
CA GLY A 223 29.27 -15.00 -7.58
C GLY A 223 28.06 -15.57 -8.34
N ARG A 224 27.30 -14.73 -9.03
CA ARG A 224 26.17 -15.17 -9.85
C ARG A 224 26.57 -16.23 -10.88
N LEU A 225 27.70 -16.01 -11.56
CA LEU A 225 28.19 -16.93 -12.57
C LEU A 225 28.58 -18.28 -11.96
N ILE A 226 29.34 -18.30 -10.85
CA ILE A 226 29.68 -19.55 -10.12
C ILE A 226 28.41 -20.27 -9.69
N PHE A 227 27.48 -19.57 -9.07
CA PHE A 227 26.22 -20.16 -8.57
C PHE A 227 25.38 -20.75 -9.70
N SER A 228 25.24 -20.04 -10.81
CA SER A 228 24.50 -20.51 -11.98
C SER A 228 25.11 -21.79 -12.54
N GLU A 229 26.42 -21.80 -12.79
CA GLU A 229 27.08 -22.93 -13.45
C GLU A 229 27.24 -24.16 -12.53
N VAL A 230 27.47 -23.95 -11.23
CA VAL A 230 27.41 -25.03 -10.24
C VAL A 230 26.03 -25.66 -10.21
N SER A 231 24.97 -24.84 -10.15
CA SER A 231 23.59 -25.34 -10.11
C SER A 231 23.19 -26.09 -11.37
N LYS A 232 23.52 -25.56 -12.56
CA LYS A 232 23.27 -26.24 -13.84
C LYS A 232 23.97 -27.58 -13.91
N LYS A 233 25.23 -27.62 -13.49
CA LYS A 233 26.05 -28.85 -13.56
C LYS A 233 25.57 -29.89 -12.58
N LEU A 234 25.27 -29.53 -11.32
CA LEU A 234 24.69 -30.43 -10.34
C LEU A 234 23.35 -31.00 -10.83
N HIS A 235 22.45 -30.15 -11.32
CA HIS A 235 21.14 -30.57 -11.84
C HIS A 235 21.25 -31.46 -13.10
N SER A 236 22.36 -31.37 -13.86
CA SER A 236 22.61 -32.26 -14.98
C SER A 236 23.13 -33.63 -14.55
N LEU A 237 23.80 -33.71 -13.39
CA LEU A 237 24.40 -34.92 -12.86
C LEU A 237 23.48 -35.72 -11.96
N TYR A 238 22.57 -35.03 -11.25
CA TYR A 238 21.69 -35.61 -10.23
C TYR A 238 20.23 -35.28 -10.50
N SER A 239 19.35 -36.23 -10.25
CA SER A 239 17.89 -36.06 -10.40
C SER A 239 17.29 -35.14 -9.35
N THR A 240 17.89 -35.06 -8.17
CA THR A 240 17.53 -34.17 -7.08
C THR A 240 18.79 -33.50 -6.59
N VAL A 241 18.73 -32.18 -6.40
CA VAL A 241 19.86 -31.36 -5.92
C VAL A 241 19.38 -30.55 -4.74
N THR A 242 20.15 -30.58 -3.67
CA THR A 242 19.87 -29.84 -2.44
C THR A 242 20.62 -28.50 -2.42
N MET A 243 20.16 -27.57 -1.62
CA MET A 243 20.90 -26.31 -1.39
C MET A 243 22.21 -26.54 -0.63
N GLU A 244 22.29 -27.57 0.19
CA GLU A 244 23.54 -27.95 0.86
C GLU A 244 24.61 -28.36 -0.13
N GLU A 245 24.27 -29.15 -1.16
CA GLU A 245 25.19 -29.54 -2.22
C GLU A 245 25.64 -28.35 -3.04
N VAL A 246 24.73 -27.45 -3.40
CA VAL A 246 25.08 -26.22 -4.12
C VAL A 246 26.06 -25.36 -3.33
N ILE A 247 25.79 -25.15 -2.05
CA ILE A 247 26.66 -24.35 -1.18
C ILE A 247 28.00 -25.06 -0.94
N HIS A 248 27.99 -26.37 -0.78
CA HIS A 248 29.22 -27.14 -0.67
C HIS A 248 30.12 -26.89 -1.87
N TRP A 249 29.61 -27.06 -3.08
CA TRP A 249 30.39 -26.86 -4.30
C TRP A 249 30.74 -25.40 -4.55
N ALA A 250 29.78 -24.48 -4.43
CA ALA A 250 30.02 -23.08 -4.74
C ALA A 250 30.89 -22.36 -3.68
N CYS A 251 30.77 -22.73 -2.40
CA CYS A 251 31.39 -21.96 -1.32
C CYS A 251 32.48 -22.73 -0.54
N ASN A 252 32.32 -24.05 -0.33
CA ASN A 252 33.12 -24.77 0.68
C ASN A 252 34.21 -25.67 0.08
N VAL A 253 34.02 -26.24 -1.11
CA VAL A 253 34.98 -27.12 -1.73
C VAL A 253 36.31 -26.39 -2.03
N ASP A 254 37.41 -27.09 -2.04
CA ASP A 254 38.70 -26.52 -2.42
C ASP A 254 38.67 -25.85 -3.81
N GLN A 255 39.37 -24.73 -3.97
CA GLN A 255 39.33 -23.92 -5.20
C GLN A 255 39.81 -24.69 -6.44
N LYS A 256 40.76 -25.59 -6.30
CA LYS A 256 41.21 -26.43 -7.41
C LYS A 256 40.13 -27.39 -7.86
N LYS A 257 39.46 -28.03 -6.92
CA LYS A 257 38.32 -28.92 -7.20
C LYS A 257 37.15 -28.16 -7.83
N LEU A 258 36.87 -26.93 -7.36
CA LEU A 258 35.86 -26.10 -7.97
C LEU A 258 36.21 -25.74 -9.42
N LYS A 259 37.47 -25.38 -9.68
CA LYS A 259 37.96 -25.12 -11.03
C LYS A 259 37.78 -26.36 -11.93
N GLU A 260 38.23 -27.53 -11.48
CA GLU A 260 38.06 -28.79 -12.22
C GLU A 260 36.57 -29.10 -12.46
N PHE A 261 35.71 -28.89 -11.45
CA PHE A 261 34.28 -29.09 -11.58
C PHE A 261 33.66 -28.13 -12.60
N LEU A 262 34.13 -26.88 -12.72
CA LEU A 262 33.59 -25.86 -13.64
C LEU A 262 34.31 -25.82 -14.99
N MET A 263 35.27 -26.73 -15.27
CA MET A 263 35.90 -26.81 -16.60
C MET A 263 34.85 -27.01 -17.70
N GLY A 264 35.03 -26.28 -18.79
CA GLY A 264 34.14 -26.28 -19.95
C GLY A 264 32.87 -25.45 -19.76
N THR A 265 32.71 -24.71 -18.63
CA THR A 265 31.62 -23.77 -18.41
C THR A 265 32.11 -22.33 -18.52
N PRO A 266 31.19 -21.34 -18.71
CA PRO A 266 31.57 -19.94 -18.71
C PRO A 266 32.28 -19.47 -17.42
N ALA A 267 32.02 -20.12 -16.30
CA ALA A 267 32.66 -19.81 -15.02
C ALA A 267 34.15 -20.19 -14.96
N GLU A 268 34.66 -21.01 -15.89
CA GLU A 268 36.08 -21.37 -15.97
C GLU A 268 36.97 -20.12 -16.11
N ALA A 269 36.50 -19.11 -16.83
CA ALA A 269 37.24 -17.87 -17.07
C ALA A 269 37.65 -17.13 -15.79
N ILE A 270 36.82 -17.24 -14.71
CA ILE A 270 37.08 -16.58 -13.42
C ILE A 270 38.36 -17.06 -12.78
N PHE A 271 38.74 -18.33 -13.02
CA PHE A 271 39.93 -18.95 -12.45
C PHE A 271 41.23 -18.59 -13.20
N SER A 272 41.12 -17.89 -14.32
CA SER A 272 42.28 -17.33 -15.03
C SER A 272 42.76 -16.01 -14.43
N GLY A 273 41.92 -15.40 -13.58
CA GLY A 273 42.22 -14.16 -12.87
C GLY A 273 42.88 -14.38 -11.49
N SER A 274 42.69 -13.43 -10.62
CA SER A 274 43.21 -13.47 -9.26
C SER A 274 42.48 -14.48 -8.38
N GLU A 275 43.20 -15.33 -7.64
CA GLU A 275 42.60 -16.20 -6.60
C GLU A 275 41.77 -15.42 -5.57
N LYS A 276 42.15 -14.17 -5.30
CA LYS A 276 41.43 -13.27 -4.41
C LYS A 276 40.03 -12.93 -4.93
N ALA A 277 39.84 -12.79 -6.24
CA ALA A 277 38.56 -12.52 -6.87
C ALA A 277 37.56 -13.69 -6.64
N VAL A 278 38.03 -14.94 -6.82
CA VAL A 278 37.22 -16.14 -6.53
C VAL A 278 36.85 -16.21 -5.06
N GLY A 279 37.79 -15.89 -4.16
CA GLY A 279 37.50 -15.83 -2.71
C GLY A 279 36.44 -14.80 -2.36
N SER A 280 36.48 -13.61 -2.94
CA SER A 280 35.51 -12.55 -2.73
C SER A 280 34.12 -12.93 -3.28
N ALA A 281 34.06 -13.52 -4.47
CA ALA A 281 32.79 -14.03 -5.05
C ALA A 281 32.12 -15.11 -4.16
N ARG A 282 32.93 -16.04 -3.64
CA ARG A 282 32.44 -17.10 -2.74
C ARG A 282 31.95 -16.56 -1.41
N PHE A 283 32.59 -15.51 -0.88
CA PHE A 283 32.11 -14.82 0.32
C PHE A 283 30.74 -14.17 0.09
N VAL A 284 30.55 -13.50 -1.04
CA VAL A 284 29.24 -12.96 -1.44
C VAL A 284 28.20 -14.07 -1.53
N LEU A 285 28.52 -15.19 -2.16
CA LEU A 285 27.62 -16.34 -2.25
C LEU A 285 27.25 -16.89 -0.89
N SER A 286 28.23 -17.15 -0.01
CA SER A 286 27.99 -17.67 1.33
C SER A 286 26.98 -16.82 2.11
N LYS A 287 27.08 -15.49 2.01
CA LYS A 287 26.16 -14.56 2.67
C LYS A 287 24.73 -14.65 2.12
N ASN A 288 24.59 -14.69 0.80
CA ASN A 288 23.27 -14.68 0.16
C ASN A 288 22.57 -16.04 0.18
N LEU A 289 23.33 -17.13 0.15
CA LEU A 289 22.77 -18.50 0.14
C LEU A 289 22.49 -19.07 1.53
N ALA A 290 23.13 -18.53 2.59
CA ALA A 290 22.95 -19.04 3.95
C ALA A 290 21.46 -19.13 4.42
N PRO A 291 20.58 -18.17 4.11
CA PRO A 291 19.18 -18.27 4.47
C PRO A 291 18.46 -19.47 3.84
N HIS A 292 18.86 -19.89 2.66
CA HIS A 292 18.26 -21.02 1.94
C HIS A 292 18.48 -22.36 2.64
N LEU A 293 19.57 -22.50 3.41
CA LEU A 293 19.83 -23.69 4.25
C LEU A 293 18.84 -23.86 5.40
N LYS A 294 18.09 -22.82 5.73
CA LYS A 294 17.09 -22.86 6.80
C LYS A 294 15.73 -23.34 6.31
N MET A 295 15.52 -23.33 4.99
CA MET A 295 14.30 -23.86 4.41
C MET A 295 14.33 -25.39 4.42
N PRO A 296 13.25 -26.07 4.84
CA PRO A 296 13.14 -27.49 4.65
C PRO A 296 13.06 -27.81 3.15
N GLU A 297 13.64 -28.95 2.80
CA GLU A 297 13.48 -29.51 1.47
C GLU A 297 12.04 -29.92 1.22
N GLY A 298 11.59 -29.82 -0.01
CA GLY A 298 10.25 -30.19 -0.42
C GLY A 298 9.99 -29.85 -1.88
N ASN A 299 8.78 -30.18 -2.32
CA ASN A 299 8.39 -30.06 -3.74
C ASN A 299 7.46 -28.87 -4.00
N PHE A 300 7.30 -27.94 -3.05
CA PHE A 300 6.46 -26.79 -3.27
C PHE A 300 7.07 -25.87 -4.33
N SER A 301 6.27 -25.50 -5.35
CA SER A 301 6.64 -24.57 -6.39
C SER A 301 5.71 -23.36 -6.39
N LEU A 302 6.28 -22.17 -6.35
CA LEU A 302 5.55 -20.90 -6.50
C LEU A 302 4.81 -20.84 -7.84
N ARG A 303 5.46 -21.31 -8.91
CA ARG A 303 4.90 -21.34 -10.26
C ARG A 303 3.67 -22.24 -10.32
N ASP A 304 3.78 -23.48 -9.84
CA ASP A 304 2.69 -24.43 -9.90
C ASP A 304 1.52 -23.96 -9.03
N TRP A 305 1.80 -23.39 -7.85
CA TRP A 305 0.78 -22.82 -6.99
C TRP A 305 0.09 -21.60 -7.61
N LEU A 306 0.81 -20.71 -8.29
CA LEU A 306 0.22 -19.57 -8.98
C LEU A 306 -0.62 -19.96 -10.19
N ASP A 307 -0.30 -21.08 -10.84
CA ASP A 307 -0.93 -21.54 -12.09
C ASP A 307 -2.03 -22.59 -11.89
N ASP A 308 -2.23 -23.10 -10.67
CA ASP A 308 -3.20 -24.16 -10.35
C ASP A 308 -4.67 -23.74 -10.50
N GLY A 309 -4.94 -22.45 -10.69
CA GLY A 309 -6.28 -21.89 -10.86
C GLY A 309 -7.16 -21.96 -9.60
N LYS A 310 -6.63 -22.40 -8.46
CA LYS A 310 -7.39 -22.54 -7.22
C LYS A 310 -7.27 -21.28 -6.36
N PRO A 311 -8.33 -20.93 -5.60
CA PRO A 311 -8.23 -19.90 -4.58
C PRO A 311 -7.28 -20.33 -3.46
N GLY A 312 -6.64 -19.39 -2.79
CA GLY A 312 -5.76 -19.65 -1.68
C GLY A 312 -4.91 -18.46 -1.31
N THR A 313 -4.31 -18.51 -0.13
CA THR A 313 -3.40 -17.46 0.34
C THR A 313 -2.04 -18.06 0.64
N LEU A 314 -1.00 -17.43 0.07
CA LEU A 314 0.39 -17.68 0.41
C LEU A 314 0.83 -16.61 1.41
N PHE A 315 1.19 -17.03 2.61
CA PHE A 315 1.74 -16.17 3.65
C PHE A 315 3.26 -16.26 3.66
N ILE A 316 3.95 -15.18 3.34
CA ILE A 316 5.39 -15.04 3.52
C ILE A 316 5.60 -14.29 4.83
N THR A 317 6.03 -15.00 5.86
CA THR A 317 6.09 -14.46 7.23
C THR A 317 7.49 -14.49 7.80
N TRP A 318 7.77 -13.59 8.73
CA TRP A 318 9.02 -13.55 9.50
C TRP A 318 8.81 -12.77 10.81
N GLN A 319 9.70 -12.98 11.77
CA GLN A 319 9.79 -12.13 12.95
C GLN A 319 10.81 -11.02 12.68
N GLU A 320 10.56 -9.81 13.17
CA GLU A 320 11.39 -8.65 12.88
C GLU A 320 12.87 -8.85 13.28
N GLU A 321 13.13 -9.57 14.35
CA GLU A 321 14.49 -9.93 14.78
C GLU A 321 15.25 -10.81 13.78
N MET A 322 14.52 -11.60 12.98
CA MET A 322 15.08 -12.52 11.96
C MET A 322 15.17 -11.90 10.57
N LYS A 323 14.58 -10.73 10.38
CA LYS A 323 14.45 -10.06 9.08
C LYS A 323 15.79 -9.96 8.34
N ARG A 324 16.85 -9.49 9.02
CA ARG A 324 18.16 -9.32 8.36
C ARG A 324 18.71 -10.60 7.77
N SER A 325 18.49 -11.73 8.42
CA SER A 325 18.96 -13.04 7.94
C SER A 325 18.06 -13.62 6.85
N LEU A 326 16.75 -13.34 6.86
CA LEU A 326 15.78 -13.89 5.91
C LEU A 326 15.53 -13.00 4.70
N ASN A 327 15.92 -11.75 4.74
CA ASN A 327 15.62 -10.76 3.70
C ASN A 327 16.01 -11.22 2.28
N PRO A 328 17.20 -11.84 2.04
CA PRO A 328 17.54 -12.35 0.70
C PRO A 328 16.54 -13.41 0.21
N LEU A 329 16.09 -14.29 1.09
CA LEU A 329 15.15 -15.35 0.78
C LEU A 329 13.74 -14.79 0.51
N ILE A 330 13.26 -13.87 1.36
CA ILE A 330 11.96 -13.20 1.21
C ILE A 330 11.90 -12.43 -0.11
N SER A 331 12.96 -11.66 -0.39
CA SER A 331 13.06 -10.89 -1.64
C SER A 331 13.12 -11.80 -2.87
N CYS A 332 13.83 -12.93 -2.78
CA CYS A 332 13.88 -13.94 -3.83
C CYS A 332 12.47 -14.51 -4.12
N TRP A 333 11.70 -14.88 -3.10
CA TRP A 333 10.34 -15.38 -3.30
C TRP A 333 9.45 -14.34 -3.98
N LEU A 334 9.45 -13.12 -3.48
CA LEU A 334 8.62 -12.06 -4.03
C LEU A 334 9.00 -11.69 -5.46
N ASP A 335 10.30 -11.55 -5.73
CA ASP A 335 10.82 -11.29 -7.07
C ASP A 335 10.50 -12.44 -8.04
N SER A 336 10.62 -13.68 -7.57
CA SER A 336 10.21 -14.86 -8.34
C SER A 336 8.72 -14.86 -8.66
N ILE A 337 7.87 -14.51 -7.69
CA ILE A 337 6.42 -14.36 -7.89
C ILE A 337 6.13 -13.34 -9.00
N PHE A 338 6.75 -12.14 -8.93
CA PHE A 338 6.56 -11.12 -9.95
C PHE A 338 7.00 -11.60 -11.34
N SER A 339 8.19 -12.19 -11.43
CA SER A 339 8.72 -12.71 -12.67
C SER A 339 7.84 -13.83 -13.26
N ILE A 340 7.34 -14.74 -12.43
CA ILE A 340 6.44 -15.81 -12.84
C ILE A 340 5.13 -15.22 -13.38
N VAL A 341 4.51 -14.29 -12.65
CA VAL A 341 3.25 -13.66 -13.06
C VAL A 341 3.40 -12.90 -14.36
N LEU A 342 4.48 -12.16 -14.54
CA LEU A 342 4.78 -11.47 -15.81
C LEU A 342 4.91 -12.43 -16.99
N GLY A 343 5.39 -13.66 -16.75
CA GLY A 343 5.52 -14.71 -17.77
C GLY A 343 4.24 -15.49 -18.08
N MET A 344 3.17 -15.33 -17.29
CA MET A 344 1.91 -16.08 -17.47
C MET A 344 1.03 -15.59 -18.62
N GLY A 345 1.35 -14.43 -19.22
CA GLY A 345 0.51 -13.82 -20.26
C GLY A 345 -0.74 -13.13 -19.70
N GLU A 346 -1.72 -12.88 -20.58
CA GLU A 346 -2.96 -12.20 -20.16
C GLU A 346 -3.87 -13.16 -19.38
N LYS A 347 -4.30 -12.71 -18.18
CA LYS A 347 -5.22 -13.46 -17.32
C LYS A 347 -6.38 -12.57 -16.84
N GLU A 348 -7.59 -13.12 -16.85
CA GLU A 348 -8.76 -12.47 -16.25
C GLU A 348 -8.78 -12.61 -14.72
N SER A 349 -8.23 -13.73 -14.20
CA SER A 349 -8.14 -13.97 -12.76
C SER A 349 -7.14 -13.03 -12.10
N ARG A 350 -7.51 -12.52 -10.91
CA ARG A 350 -6.67 -11.60 -10.15
C ARG A 350 -5.70 -12.35 -9.23
N ILE A 351 -4.44 -11.90 -9.22
CA ILE A 351 -3.42 -12.31 -8.26
C ILE A 351 -3.12 -11.09 -7.40
N ASN A 352 -3.51 -11.14 -6.13
CA ASN A 352 -3.40 -10.02 -5.21
C ASN A 352 -2.14 -10.17 -4.36
N VAL A 353 -1.30 -9.16 -4.33
CA VAL A 353 -0.07 -9.11 -3.52
C VAL A 353 -0.19 -7.99 -2.49
N PHE A 354 -0.18 -8.34 -1.22
CA PHE A 354 -0.31 -7.43 -0.09
C PHE A 354 1.05 -7.26 0.59
N ILE A 355 1.60 -6.04 0.56
CA ILE A 355 2.90 -5.69 1.12
C ILE A 355 2.69 -4.54 2.11
N ASP A 356 2.51 -4.82 3.41
CA ASP A 356 2.21 -3.77 4.41
C ASP A 356 3.37 -2.79 4.60
N GLU A 357 4.63 -3.26 4.40
CA GLU A 357 5.82 -2.43 4.55
C GLU A 357 6.86 -2.71 3.45
N LEU A 358 6.69 -2.06 2.30
CA LEU A 358 7.58 -2.26 1.15
C LEU A 358 9.02 -1.77 1.43
N GLU A 359 9.18 -0.69 2.19
CA GLU A 359 10.48 -0.12 2.59
C GLU A 359 11.36 -1.13 3.38
N SER A 360 10.73 -2.14 3.95
CA SER A 360 11.42 -3.14 4.76
C SER A 360 12.13 -4.23 3.95
N LEU A 361 11.82 -4.33 2.66
CA LEU A 361 12.38 -5.33 1.76
C LEU A 361 13.68 -4.84 1.12
N GLN A 362 14.49 -5.77 0.64
CA GLN A 362 15.62 -5.45 -0.24
C GLN A 362 15.11 -5.00 -1.62
N PHE A 363 16.01 -4.51 -2.45
CA PHE A 363 15.74 -4.23 -3.84
C PHE A 363 15.07 -5.42 -4.55
N LEU A 364 14.03 -5.15 -5.32
CA LEU A 364 13.27 -6.15 -6.06
C LEU A 364 13.39 -5.86 -7.56
N PRO A 365 14.27 -6.55 -8.29
CA PRO A 365 14.54 -6.26 -9.71
C PRO A 365 13.28 -6.23 -10.57
N ASN A 366 12.33 -7.14 -10.34
CA ASN A 366 11.12 -7.27 -11.14
C ASN A 366 9.94 -6.41 -10.63
N LEU A 367 10.08 -5.64 -9.55
CA LEU A 367 8.98 -4.85 -8.99
C LEU A 367 8.48 -3.78 -9.97
N ASN A 368 9.38 -3.02 -10.59
CA ASN A 368 9.01 -1.97 -11.53
C ASN A 368 8.27 -2.54 -12.74
N ASP A 369 8.76 -3.63 -13.29
CA ASP A 369 8.10 -4.35 -14.38
C ASP A 369 6.75 -4.93 -13.94
N ALA A 370 6.65 -5.46 -12.73
CA ALA A 370 5.41 -5.95 -12.16
C ALA A 370 4.33 -4.84 -12.07
N LEU A 371 4.73 -3.66 -11.61
CA LEU A 371 3.81 -2.52 -11.47
C LEU A 371 3.43 -1.87 -12.81
N THR A 372 4.32 -1.91 -13.81
CA THR A 372 4.05 -1.29 -15.12
C THR A 372 3.40 -2.23 -16.11
N LYS A 373 3.80 -3.51 -16.12
CA LYS A 373 3.39 -4.52 -17.11
C LYS A 373 2.43 -5.57 -16.54
N GLY A 374 2.45 -5.81 -15.21
CA GLY A 374 1.71 -6.90 -14.54
C GLY A 374 0.19 -6.78 -14.61
N ARG A 375 -0.33 -5.60 -14.94
CA ARG A 375 -1.76 -5.36 -15.14
C ARG A 375 -2.41 -6.36 -16.11
N LYS A 376 -1.75 -6.66 -17.24
CA LYS A 376 -2.25 -7.59 -18.25
C LYS A 376 -2.32 -9.03 -17.74
N SER A 377 -1.41 -9.40 -16.82
CA SER A 377 -1.36 -10.73 -16.21
C SER A 377 -2.25 -10.85 -14.97
N GLY A 378 -3.15 -9.88 -14.74
CA GLY A 378 -4.07 -9.90 -13.60
C GLY A 378 -3.43 -9.55 -12.25
N LEU A 379 -2.19 -9.05 -12.22
CA LEU A 379 -1.51 -8.68 -10.99
C LEU A 379 -2.14 -7.42 -10.36
N CYS A 380 -2.42 -7.51 -9.06
CA CYS A 380 -2.91 -6.42 -8.23
C CYS A 380 -1.98 -6.28 -7.02
N VAL A 381 -1.18 -5.22 -6.97
CA VAL A 381 -0.25 -4.96 -5.86
C VAL A 381 -0.84 -3.89 -4.95
N TYR A 382 -0.88 -4.19 -3.66
CA TYR A 382 -1.24 -3.28 -2.58
C TYR A 382 0.00 -3.07 -1.74
N ALA A 383 0.63 -1.89 -1.88
CA ALA A 383 1.90 -1.58 -1.25
C ALA A 383 1.76 -0.51 -0.17
N GLY A 384 2.21 -0.83 1.04
CA GLY A 384 2.22 0.06 2.19
C GLY A 384 3.55 0.77 2.36
N TYR A 385 3.51 2.04 2.73
CA TYR A 385 4.66 2.89 3.02
C TYR A 385 4.46 3.67 4.31
N GLN A 386 5.55 3.92 5.04
CA GLN A 386 5.50 4.80 6.21
C GLN A 386 5.74 6.24 5.84
N THR A 387 6.62 6.50 4.85
CA THR A 387 6.96 7.84 4.37
C THR A 387 6.98 7.90 2.85
N TYR A 388 6.71 9.09 2.29
CA TYR A 388 6.87 9.31 0.84
C TYR A 388 8.33 9.21 0.38
N SER A 389 9.30 9.59 1.24
CA SER A 389 10.72 9.49 0.94
C SER A 389 11.21 8.03 0.85
N GLY A 390 10.62 7.12 1.62
CA GLY A 390 10.90 5.68 1.51
C GLY A 390 10.40 5.08 0.20
N SER A 391 9.26 5.56 -0.32
CA SER A 391 8.81 5.17 -1.66
C SER A 391 9.77 5.66 -2.75
N ASP A 392 10.22 6.91 -2.67
CA ASP A 392 11.15 7.51 -3.65
C ASP A 392 12.51 6.81 -3.68
N ALA A 393 13.02 6.32 -2.54
CA ALA A 393 14.28 5.59 -2.49
C ALA A 393 14.20 4.28 -3.31
N GLN A 394 13.15 3.49 -3.13
CA GLN A 394 12.95 2.27 -3.91
C GLN A 394 12.60 2.51 -5.38
N TRP A 395 11.87 3.60 -5.69
CA TRP A 395 11.52 3.96 -7.08
C TRP A 395 12.69 4.58 -7.83
N ASN A 396 13.50 5.44 -7.18
CA ASN A 396 14.63 6.13 -7.82
C ASN A 396 15.89 5.27 -7.95
N GLU A 397 16.12 4.30 -7.07
CA GLU A 397 17.18 3.31 -7.26
C GLU A 397 16.90 2.38 -8.45
N ASN A 398 15.63 2.14 -8.78
CA ASN A 398 15.21 1.39 -9.97
C ASN A 398 15.26 2.20 -11.28
N SER A 399 15.51 3.52 -11.23
CA SER A 399 15.53 4.40 -12.40
C SER A 399 16.94 4.87 -12.77
N ARG A 400 17.97 4.42 -12.07
CA ARG A 400 19.39 4.63 -12.35
C ARG A 400 20.01 3.37 -12.91
#